data_c680a8c6665bafbf64c61b61f05bb7b8
#
_entry.id   c680a8c6665bafbf64c61b61f05bb7b8
#
_cell.length_a   1.000
_cell.length_b   1.000
_cell.length_c   1.000
_cell.angle_alpha   90.00
_cell.angle_beta   90.00
_cell.angle_gamma   90.00
#
_symmetry.space_group_name_H-M   'P 1'
#
loop_
_entity.id
_entity.type
_entity.pdbx_description
1 polymer ?
#
loop_
_entity_poly.entity_id
_entity_poly.type
_entity_poly.pdbx_seq_one_letter_code
_entity_poly.pdbx_strand_id
1 'polypeptide(L)'
;SGIMMSAYCGGAWEYGLVTTVKHFAFNDTELNRMGVSAYMSEQRARENELRAFQVGIEDGNVNGMMMGMNRAGSYFVGTNPGLMSIIRDEWAFNGIIVTDMTVGTYDNSRDSLVSGVDSMLQSITADKAVAARDELLKKWDGDNQYATGTVSDAVAQDTYFLTQIQTALKHITWVTVNSNYMNGIDKTTRMERVNTWYDNAIIAAIAVSAAAMLIFFGVSIAMEAKGKKEDAGEAR
;
A
#
# COMPACT_ATOMS: atom_id res chain seq x y z
N SER A 1 13.84 -6.70 5.40
CA SER A 1 12.61 -6.34 4.65
C SER A 1 12.94 -5.63 3.33
N GLY A 2 13.89 -4.66 3.27
CA GLY A 2 14.20 -3.91 2.05
C GLY A 2 14.58 -4.77 0.85
N ILE A 3 15.42 -5.80 1.02
CA ILE A 3 15.80 -6.75 -0.05
C ILE A 3 14.57 -7.50 -0.61
N MET A 4 13.66 -7.94 0.26
CA MET A 4 12.42 -8.60 -0.17
C MET A 4 11.49 -7.64 -0.91
N MET A 5 11.37 -6.42 -0.43
CA MET A 5 10.64 -5.34 -1.09
C MET A 5 11.20 -5.07 -2.48
N SER A 6 12.52 -4.91 -2.59
CA SER A 6 13.22 -4.69 -3.85
C SER A 6 12.96 -5.81 -4.86
N ALA A 7 13.13 -7.07 -4.46
CA ALA A 7 12.89 -8.21 -5.34
C ALA A 7 11.43 -8.31 -5.81
N TYR A 8 10.47 -8.08 -4.90
CA TYR A 8 9.04 -8.13 -5.23
C TYR A 8 8.64 -7.00 -6.19
N CYS A 9 9.02 -5.76 -5.85
CA CYS A 9 8.67 -4.59 -6.65
C CYS A 9 9.35 -4.61 -8.02
N GLY A 10 10.63 -5.02 -8.07
CA GLY A 10 11.37 -5.19 -9.31
C GLY A 10 10.72 -6.20 -10.25
N GLY A 11 10.39 -7.39 -9.73
CA GLY A 11 9.69 -8.40 -10.51
C GLY A 11 8.29 -7.96 -10.98
N ALA A 12 7.55 -7.23 -10.14
CA ALA A 12 6.26 -6.68 -10.56
C ALA A 12 6.41 -5.63 -11.67
N TRP A 13 7.43 -4.79 -11.55
CA TRP A 13 7.70 -3.74 -12.53
C TRP A 13 8.11 -4.29 -13.91
N GLU A 14 8.79 -5.42 -13.99
CA GLU A 14 9.09 -6.10 -15.27
C GLU A 14 7.82 -6.40 -16.07
N TYR A 15 6.68 -6.56 -15.38
CA TYR A 15 5.37 -6.74 -16.01
C TYR A 15 4.54 -5.45 -16.06
N GLY A 16 5.16 -4.29 -15.81
CA GLY A 16 4.50 -2.99 -15.84
C GLY A 16 3.48 -2.76 -14.71
N LEU A 17 3.57 -3.50 -13.60
CA LEU A 17 2.72 -3.32 -12.43
C LEU A 17 3.32 -2.29 -11.48
N VAL A 18 2.54 -1.26 -11.18
CA VAL A 18 2.90 -0.27 -10.17
C VAL A 18 2.64 -0.85 -8.78
N THR A 19 3.70 -1.01 -8.00
CA THR A 19 3.62 -1.43 -6.61
C THR A 19 3.67 -0.23 -5.68
N THR A 20 2.79 -0.20 -4.69
CA THR A 20 2.76 0.85 -3.66
C THR A 20 3.21 0.26 -2.34
N VAL A 21 4.41 0.68 -1.89
CA VAL A 21 4.95 0.26 -0.60
C VAL A 21 4.40 1.10 0.54
N LYS A 22 4.17 0.47 1.72
CA LYS A 22 3.48 1.15 2.82
C LYS A 22 3.78 0.51 4.19
N HIS A 23 3.52 1.25 5.24
CA HIS A 23 3.20 2.68 5.28
C HIS A 23 4.48 3.44 5.61
N PHE A 24 4.78 4.49 4.86
CA PHE A 24 5.94 5.34 5.09
C PHE A 24 5.55 6.46 6.07
N ALA A 25 6.13 6.61 7.20
CA ALA A 25 7.03 5.75 7.96
C ALA A 25 6.70 5.92 9.46
N PHE A 26 7.38 5.17 10.35
CA PHE A 26 7.25 5.30 11.81
C PHE A 26 5.90 4.84 12.38
N ASN A 27 5.16 4.00 11.67
CA ASN A 27 3.87 3.49 12.13
C ASN A 27 4.02 2.14 12.85
N ASP A 28 4.77 2.13 13.96
CA ASP A 28 5.00 0.92 14.76
C ASP A 28 3.85 0.57 15.70
N THR A 29 2.92 1.51 15.89
CA THR A 29 1.79 1.37 16.81
C THR A 29 0.50 1.77 16.14
N GLU A 30 -0.43 0.81 16.01
CA GLU A 30 -1.76 1.06 15.47
C GLU A 30 -2.70 1.74 16.47
N LEU A 31 -2.49 1.48 17.78
CA LEU A 31 -3.32 2.07 18.83
C LEU A 31 -3.10 3.58 18.89
N ASN A 32 -4.17 4.33 18.63
CA ASN A 32 -4.18 5.80 18.62
C ASN A 32 -3.13 6.41 17.68
N ARG A 33 -2.81 5.77 16.56
CA ARG A 33 -1.74 6.18 15.63
C ARG A 33 -1.86 7.63 15.12
N MET A 34 -3.09 8.15 14.97
CA MET A 34 -3.31 9.54 14.58
C MET A 34 -3.01 10.56 15.71
N GLY A 35 -3.01 10.12 16.95
CA GLY A 35 -2.71 10.93 18.12
C GLY A 35 -1.28 10.76 18.66
N VAL A 36 -0.57 9.72 18.20
CA VAL A 36 0.79 9.42 18.64
C VAL A 36 1.81 10.08 17.71
N SER A 37 2.89 10.57 18.29
CA SER A 37 4.01 11.17 17.58
C SER A 37 5.29 10.39 17.84
N ALA A 38 5.95 9.94 16.78
CA ALA A 38 7.24 9.28 16.88
C ALA A 38 8.36 10.32 16.99
N TYR A 39 9.22 10.15 17.99
CA TYR A 39 10.42 10.96 18.16
C TYR A 39 11.64 10.07 18.19
N MET A 40 12.61 10.37 17.37
CA MET A 40 13.89 9.65 17.32
C MET A 40 14.97 10.55 16.72
N SER A 41 16.22 10.16 16.87
CA SER A 41 17.32 10.82 16.16
C SER A 41 17.23 10.53 14.66
N GLU A 42 17.73 11.47 13.85
CA GLU A 42 17.78 11.28 12.39
C GLU A 42 18.58 10.04 12.02
N GLN A 43 19.68 9.78 12.69
CA GLN A 43 20.49 8.57 12.48
C GLN A 43 19.64 7.31 12.64
N ARG A 44 18.90 7.19 13.76
CA ARG A 44 18.04 6.04 13.99
C ARG A 44 16.95 5.93 12.93
N ALA A 45 16.34 7.05 12.57
CA ALA A 45 15.33 7.07 11.52
C ALA A 45 15.88 6.49 10.20
N ARG A 46 17.03 6.97 9.75
CA ARG A 46 17.66 6.54 8.50
C ARG A 46 18.14 5.11 8.53
N GLU A 47 18.76 4.66 9.62
CA GLU A 47 19.35 3.32 9.72
C GLU A 47 18.30 2.21 9.89
N ASN A 48 17.19 2.49 10.57
CA ASN A 48 16.19 1.47 10.89
C ASN A 48 14.89 1.66 10.11
N GLU A 49 14.18 2.79 10.33
CA GLU A 49 12.81 2.95 9.86
C GLU A 49 12.72 3.24 8.35
N LEU A 50 13.65 4.04 7.84
CA LEU A 50 13.65 4.47 6.46
C LEU A 50 14.46 3.55 5.54
N ARG A 51 15.42 2.81 6.10
CA ARG A 51 16.38 2.01 5.29
C ARG A 51 15.70 0.98 4.39
N ALA A 52 14.64 0.34 4.84
CA ALA A 52 13.93 -0.64 4.03
C ALA A 52 13.28 0.00 2.79
N PHE A 53 12.70 1.18 2.95
CA PHE A 53 12.12 1.94 1.84
C PHE A 53 13.19 2.44 0.88
N GLN A 54 14.30 2.95 1.41
CA GLN A 54 15.43 3.38 0.61
C GLN A 54 15.94 2.26 -0.31
N VAL A 55 16.19 1.08 0.22
CA VAL A 55 16.63 -0.09 -0.57
C VAL A 55 15.59 -0.47 -1.63
N GLY A 56 14.31 -0.41 -1.29
CA GLY A 56 13.23 -0.68 -2.25
C GLY A 56 13.21 0.30 -3.42
N ILE A 57 13.49 1.57 -3.16
CA ILE A 57 13.53 2.63 -4.18
C ILE A 57 14.81 2.51 -5.03
N GLU A 58 15.98 2.43 -4.38
CA GLU A 58 17.26 2.45 -5.05
C GLU A 58 17.52 1.16 -5.88
N ASP A 59 17.13 0.00 -5.37
CA ASP A 59 17.43 -1.30 -5.97
C ASP A 59 16.22 -2.00 -6.57
N GLY A 60 14.99 -1.59 -6.23
CA GLY A 60 13.78 -2.38 -6.47
C GLY A 60 12.76 -1.77 -7.43
N ASN A 61 13.05 -0.64 -8.05
CA ASN A 61 12.08 0.04 -8.91
C ASN A 61 10.69 0.21 -8.26
N VAL A 62 10.66 0.59 -6.99
CA VAL A 62 9.41 1.00 -6.33
C VAL A 62 8.88 2.24 -7.03
N ASN A 63 7.61 2.22 -7.46
CA ASN A 63 7.00 3.29 -8.22
C ASN A 63 5.77 3.90 -7.54
N GLY A 64 5.41 3.41 -6.36
CA GLY A 64 4.36 3.95 -5.53
C GLY A 64 4.74 3.90 -4.05
N MET A 65 4.30 4.88 -3.29
CA MET A 65 4.48 4.95 -1.85
C MET A 65 3.21 5.48 -1.19
N MET A 66 2.79 4.85 -0.11
CA MET A 66 1.67 5.31 0.72
C MET A 66 2.19 5.81 2.06
N MET A 67 1.80 7.02 2.41
CA MET A 67 2.14 7.64 3.69
C MET A 67 1.34 7.01 4.84
N GLY A 68 1.87 7.06 6.05
CA GLY A 68 1.16 6.62 7.24
C GLY A 68 0.19 7.66 7.80
N MET A 69 -0.66 7.25 8.73
CA MET A 69 -1.59 8.14 9.46
C MET A 69 -1.01 8.71 10.75
N ASN A 70 0.23 8.37 11.07
CA ASN A 70 0.92 8.77 12.28
C ASN A 70 1.69 10.08 12.09
N ARG A 71 2.26 10.56 13.19
CA ARG A 71 3.12 11.74 13.20
C ARG A 71 4.58 11.35 13.35
N ALA A 72 5.44 12.12 12.68
CA ALA A 72 6.87 12.16 12.93
C ALA A 72 7.21 13.55 13.46
N GLY A 73 7.57 13.64 14.75
CA GLY A 73 7.68 14.92 15.43
C GLY A 73 6.33 15.66 15.47
N SER A 74 6.33 16.91 15.07
CA SER A 74 5.13 17.76 15.07
C SER A 74 4.24 17.61 13.82
N TYR A 75 4.72 16.92 12.79
CA TYR A 75 4.03 16.80 11.50
C TYR A 75 3.42 15.42 11.32
N PHE A 76 2.28 15.33 10.66
CA PHE A 76 1.88 14.08 10.01
C PHE A 76 2.91 13.70 8.95
N VAL A 77 3.15 12.40 8.78
CA VAL A 77 4.19 11.94 7.84
C VAL A 77 3.96 12.44 6.42
N GLY A 78 2.69 12.51 5.97
CA GLY A 78 2.32 13.05 4.66
C GLY A 78 2.47 14.56 4.51
N THR A 79 2.56 15.31 5.61
CA THR A 79 2.75 16.78 5.60
C THR A 79 4.13 17.19 6.11
N ASN A 80 5.06 16.23 6.25
CA ASN A 80 6.39 16.48 6.76
C ASN A 80 7.37 16.81 5.62
N PRO A 81 7.77 18.07 5.44
CA PRO A 81 8.64 18.46 4.33
C PRO A 81 10.04 17.83 4.41
N GLY A 82 10.54 17.54 5.62
CA GLY A 82 11.83 16.86 5.78
C GLY A 82 11.81 15.43 5.29
N LEU A 83 10.75 14.68 5.55
CA LEU A 83 10.58 13.32 5.02
C LEU A 83 10.40 13.34 3.49
N MET A 84 9.66 14.32 2.96
CA MET A 84 9.47 14.45 1.52
C MET A 84 10.77 14.79 0.81
N SER A 85 11.61 15.67 1.38
CA SER A 85 12.94 15.97 0.84
C SER A 85 13.84 14.72 0.80
N ILE A 86 13.81 13.89 1.84
CA ILE A 86 14.55 12.61 1.82
C ILE A 86 14.09 11.73 0.65
N ILE A 87 12.78 11.57 0.45
CA ILE A 87 12.25 10.72 -0.62
C ILE A 87 12.53 11.31 -2.00
N ARG A 88 12.21 12.60 -2.19
CA ARG A 88 12.23 13.23 -3.51
C ARG A 88 13.63 13.67 -3.93
N ASP A 89 14.36 14.31 -3.01
CA ASP A 89 15.63 14.93 -3.34
C ASP A 89 16.81 13.99 -3.12
N GLU A 90 16.87 13.29 -1.98
CA GLU A 90 18.00 12.42 -1.68
C GLU A 90 17.90 11.06 -2.40
N TRP A 91 16.71 10.42 -2.41
CA TRP A 91 16.50 9.12 -3.06
C TRP A 91 16.02 9.24 -4.50
N ALA A 92 15.83 10.44 -5.01
CA ALA A 92 15.40 10.75 -6.37
C ALA A 92 14.12 9.98 -6.79
N PHE A 93 13.18 9.78 -5.87
CA PHE A 93 11.96 9.03 -6.11
C PHE A 93 10.99 9.80 -7.01
N ASN A 94 10.77 9.31 -8.23
CA ASN A 94 9.86 9.89 -9.21
C ASN A 94 8.49 9.22 -9.27
N GLY A 95 8.26 8.18 -8.45
CA GLY A 95 7.00 7.47 -8.37
C GLY A 95 5.89 8.29 -7.71
N ILE A 96 4.67 7.75 -7.72
CA ILE A 96 3.52 8.37 -7.07
C ILE A 96 3.59 8.21 -5.55
N ILE A 97 3.35 9.29 -4.82
CA ILE A 97 3.13 9.28 -3.37
C ILE A 97 1.65 9.57 -3.09
N VAL A 98 1.02 8.69 -2.32
CA VAL A 98 -0.39 8.81 -1.94
C VAL A 98 -0.51 8.85 -0.42
N THR A 99 -1.50 9.58 0.10
CA THR A 99 -1.84 9.48 1.54
C THR A 99 -2.40 8.11 1.86
N ASP A 100 -2.39 7.69 3.12
CA ASP A 100 -3.36 6.71 3.62
C ASP A 100 -4.77 7.31 3.56
N MET A 101 -5.80 6.55 3.94
CA MET A 101 -7.18 7.05 3.88
C MET A 101 -7.33 8.36 4.66
N THR A 102 -7.75 9.40 3.96
CA THR A 102 -8.03 10.69 4.58
C THR A 102 -9.37 10.63 5.32
N VAL A 103 -9.30 10.30 6.60
CA VAL A 103 -10.47 10.22 7.48
C VAL A 103 -10.36 11.29 8.57
N GLY A 104 -11.25 12.25 8.54
CA GLY A 104 -11.26 13.32 9.53
C GLY A 104 -10.24 14.41 9.26
N THR A 105 -9.61 14.92 10.31
CA THR A 105 -8.81 16.16 10.30
C THR A 105 -7.32 15.94 10.48
N TYR A 106 -6.82 14.70 10.37
CA TYR A 106 -5.41 14.43 10.62
C TYR A 106 -4.52 14.87 9.45
N ASP A 107 -5.07 14.93 8.26
CA ASP A 107 -4.35 15.30 7.05
C ASP A 107 -5.10 16.38 6.28
N ASN A 108 -4.36 17.38 5.83
CA ASN A 108 -4.87 18.48 5.03
C ASN A 108 -4.36 18.31 3.59
N SER A 109 -5.27 18.16 2.64
CA SER A 109 -4.94 17.91 1.22
C SER A 109 -4.01 18.98 0.63
N ARG A 110 -4.17 20.25 1.03
CA ARG A 110 -3.28 21.31 0.58
C ARG A 110 -1.86 21.12 1.11
N ASP A 111 -1.73 20.88 2.40
CA ASP A 111 -0.43 20.76 3.05
C ASP A 111 0.28 19.49 2.59
N SER A 112 -0.45 18.39 2.36
CA SER A 112 0.08 17.16 1.78
C SER A 112 0.63 17.41 0.37
N LEU A 113 -0.15 18.08 -0.49
CA LEU A 113 0.30 18.40 -1.85
C LEU A 113 1.50 19.34 -1.86
N VAL A 114 1.48 20.37 -1.02
CA VAL A 114 2.59 21.33 -0.86
C VAL A 114 3.85 20.64 -0.33
N SER A 115 3.70 19.61 0.49
CA SER A 115 4.84 18.82 0.99
C SER A 115 5.42 17.86 -0.04
N GLY A 116 4.69 17.48 -1.11
CA GLY A 116 5.17 16.59 -2.16
C GLY A 116 4.41 15.27 -2.31
N VAL A 117 3.26 15.12 -1.64
CA VAL A 117 2.30 14.04 -1.89
C VAL A 117 1.54 14.35 -3.18
N ASP A 118 1.34 13.35 -4.03
CA ASP A 118 0.75 13.55 -5.36
C ASP A 118 -0.76 13.29 -5.38
N SER A 119 -1.27 12.44 -4.50
CA SER A 119 -2.68 12.03 -4.51
C SER A 119 -3.18 11.73 -3.10
N MET A 120 -4.45 12.00 -2.87
CA MET A 120 -5.13 11.74 -1.60
C MET A 120 -6.05 10.54 -1.74
N LEU A 121 -5.85 9.51 -0.91
CA LEU A 121 -6.73 8.35 -0.86
C LEU A 121 -7.95 8.68 -0.01
N GLN A 122 -9.10 8.76 -0.64
CA GLN A 122 -10.36 8.98 0.06
C GLN A 122 -11.10 7.66 0.28
N SER A 123 -11.59 7.44 1.51
CA SER A 123 -12.36 6.26 1.89
C SER A 123 -13.83 6.38 1.48
N ILE A 124 -14.09 6.49 0.17
CA ILE A 124 -15.47 6.63 -0.32
C ILE A 124 -15.68 5.62 -1.46
N THR A 125 -16.69 4.77 -1.34
CA THR A 125 -17.11 3.90 -2.45
C THR A 125 -17.61 4.75 -3.61
N ALA A 126 -17.35 4.35 -4.86
CA ALA A 126 -17.61 5.13 -6.07
C ALA A 126 -19.04 5.72 -6.13
N ASP A 127 -20.05 4.95 -5.73
CA ASP A 127 -21.45 5.40 -5.76
C ASP A 127 -21.78 6.44 -4.67
N LYS A 128 -21.12 6.34 -3.52
CA LYS A 128 -21.23 7.33 -2.43
C LYS A 128 -20.32 8.54 -2.67
N ALA A 129 -19.26 8.37 -3.43
CA ALA A 129 -18.32 9.45 -3.74
C ALA A 129 -18.98 10.56 -4.56
N VAL A 130 -19.79 10.20 -5.55
CA VAL A 130 -20.49 11.19 -6.40
C VAL A 130 -21.55 11.94 -5.60
N ALA A 131 -22.37 11.23 -4.81
CA ALA A 131 -23.39 11.86 -3.97
C ALA A 131 -22.79 12.69 -2.83
N ALA A 132 -21.76 12.17 -2.16
CA ALA A 132 -21.06 12.88 -1.10
C ALA A 132 -20.26 14.07 -1.63
N ARG A 133 -19.66 13.95 -2.86
CA ARG A 133 -19.03 15.07 -3.55
C ARG A 133 -20.02 16.20 -3.78
N ASP A 134 -21.19 15.90 -4.30
CA ASP A 134 -22.20 16.92 -4.62
C ASP A 134 -22.79 17.56 -3.36
N GLU A 135 -22.87 16.80 -2.25
CA GLU A 135 -23.29 17.33 -0.95
C GLU A 135 -22.19 18.15 -0.27
N LEU A 136 -20.93 17.71 -0.36
CA LEU A 136 -19.75 18.46 0.10
C LEU A 136 -19.55 19.75 -0.72
N LEU A 137 -19.75 19.69 -2.02
CA LEU A 137 -19.70 20.86 -2.89
C LEU A 137 -20.75 21.92 -2.51
N LYS A 138 -21.90 21.49 -1.99
CA LYS A 138 -22.96 22.40 -1.48
C LYS A 138 -22.66 22.97 -0.10
N LYS A 139 -21.89 22.25 0.72
CA LYS A 139 -21.55 22.66 2.10
C LYS A 139 -20.27 23.48 2.20
N TRP A 140 -19.41 23.42 1.20
CA TRP A 140 -18.06 24.01 1.23
C TRP A 140 -18.00 25.25 0.35
N ASP A 141 -18.80 26.23 0.74
CA ASP A 141 -18.74 27.56 0.18
C ASP A 141 -17.62 28.33 0.90
N GLY A 142 -16.47 28.41 0.28
CA GLY A 142 -15.46 29.42 0.55
C GLY A 142 -14.14 28.99 1.18
N ASP A 143 -14.08 28.06 2.12
CA ASP A 143 -12.83 27.83 2.87
C ASP A 143 -12.06 26.54 2.50
N ASN A 144 -12.63 25.65 1.70
CA ASN A 144 -11.94 24.43 1.27
C ASN A 144 -11.94 24.28 -0.26
N GLN A 145 -11.40 25.25 -0.92
CA GLN A 145 -11.30 25.38 -2.37
C GLN A 145 -10.59 24.22 -3.06
N TYR A 146 -9.88 23.40 -2.27
CA TYR A 146 -9.01 22.33 -2.77
C TYR A 146 -9.69 20.96 -2.91
N ALA A 147 -10.89 20.79 -2.35
CA ALA A 147 -11.59 19.52 -2.35
C ALA A 147 -12.58 19.34 -3.50
N THR A 148 -12.83 20.38 -4.28
CA THR A 148 -13.91 20.41 -5.29
C THR A 148 -13.50 19.92 -6.67
N GLY A 149 -12.23 19.64 -6.90
CA GLY A 149 -11.71 19.32 -8.23
C GLY A 149 -11.72 20.49 -9.20
N THR A 150 -12.25 21.65 -8.79
CA THR A 150 -12.17 22.91 -9.52
C THR A 150 -11.14 23.81 -8.86
N VAL A 151 -10.21 24.27 -9.65
CA VAL A 151 -9.25 25.29 -9.20
C VAL A 151 -10.01 26.61 -9.18
N SER A 152 -10.25 27.17 -7.98
CA SER A 152 -10.84 28.51 -7.87
C SER A 152 -9.89 29.56 -8.39
N ASP A 153 -10.41 30.73 -8.73
CA ASP A 153 -9.59 31.85 -9.22
C ASP A 153 -8.49 32.25 -8.22
N ALA A 154 -8.76 32.14 -6.91
CA ALA A 154 -7.76 32.42 -5.89
C ALA A 154 -6.62 31.39 -5.90
N VAL A 155 -6.93 30.11 -6.11
CA VAL A 155 -5.93 29.04 -6.26
C VAL A 155 -5.20 29.18 -7.60
N ALA A 156 -5.90 29.54 -8.66
CA ALA A 156 -5.29 29.78 -9.96
C ALA A 156 -4.26 30.93 -9.94
N GLN A 157 -4.36 31.84 -8.97
CA GLN A 157 -3.41 32.93 -8.75
C GLN A 157 -2.27 32.54 -7.80
N ASP A 158 -2.37 31.43 -7.06
CA ASP A 158 -1.29 30.89 -6.22
C ASP A 158 -0.28 30.10 -7.05
N THR A 159 0.69 30.80 -7.60
CA THR A 159 1.72 30.24 -8.48
C THR A 159 2.49 29.09 -7.82
N TYR A 160 2.74 29.18 -6.51
CA TYR A 160 3.44 28.12 -5.79
C TYR A 160 2.60 26.85 -5.74
N PHE A 161 1.33 26.96 -5.38
CA PHE A 161 0.43 25.82 -5.33
C PHE A 161 0.23 25.17 -6.70
N LEU A 162 0.08 25.98 -7.76
CA LEU A 162 0.00 25.48 -9.13
C LEU A 162 1.25 24.71 -9.54
N THR A 163 2.43 25.15 -9.12
CA THR A 163 3.68 24.41 -9.35
C THR A 163 3.67 23.06 -8.69
N GLN A 164 3.13 22.94 -7.46
CA GLN A 164 3.00 21.65 -6.78
C GLN A 164 2.01 20.72 -7.47
N ILE A 165 0.88 21.24 -7.94
CA ILE A 165 -0.08 20.48 -8.78
C ILE A 165 0.60 19.95 -10.05
N GLN A 166 1.37 20.78 -10.74
CA GLN A 166 2.09 20.38 -11.95
C GLN A 166 3.12 19.28 -11.64
N THR A 167 3.82 19.39 -10.51
CA THR A 167 4.78 18.38 -10.05
C THR A 167 4.08 17.05 -9.74
N ALA A 168 2.98 17.07 -9.02
CA ALA A 168 2.17 15.89 -8.73
C ALA A 168 1.67 15.23 -10.03
N LEU A 169 1.15 16.00 -10.95
CA LEU A 169 0.70 15.52 -12.27
C LEU A 169 1.86 14.89 -13.07
N LYS A 170 3.06 15.46 -12.97
CA LYS A 170 4.26 14.89 -13.61
C LYS A 170 4.56 13.49 -13.07
N HIS A 171 4.54 13.29 -11.75
CA HIS A 171 4.77 11.97 -11.13
C HIS A 171 3.67 10.97 -11.53
N ILE A 172 2.41 11.37 -11.45
CA ILE A 172 1.26 10.53 -11.85
C ILE A 172 1.39 10.13 -13.33
N THR A 173 1.70 11.09 -14.19
CA THR A 173 1.88 10.85 -15.63
C THR A 173 3.06 9.92 -15.89
N TRP A 174 4.19 10.13 -15.21
CA TRP A 174 5.37 9.29 -15.36
C TRP A 174 5.06 7.83 -15.00
N VAL A 175 4.41 7.59 -13.87
CA VAL A 175 4.01 6.24 -13.44
C VAL A 175 3.03 5.62 -14.44
N THR A 176 2.05 6.39 -14.91
CA THR A 176 1.03 5.90 -15.85
C THR A 176 1.65 5.48 -17.18
N VAL A 177 2.51 6.34 -17.75
CA VAL A 177 3.15 6.09 -19.06
C VAL A 177 4.08 4.88 -19.02
N ASN A 178 4.75 4.65 -17.89
CA ASN A 178 5.67 3.54 -17.72
C ASN A 178 5.00 2.24 -17.21
N SER A 179 3.69 2.27 -16.96
CA SER A 179 2.92 1.12 -16.51
C SER A 179 2.23 0.38 -17.66
N ASN A 180 1.72 -0.81 -17.38
CA ASN A 180 0.91 -1.58 -18.33
C ASN A 180 -0.40 -0.89 -18.72
N TYR A 181 -0.81 0.17 -18.04
CA TYR A 181 -1.99 0.95 -18.40
C TYR A 181 -1.93 1.45 -19.86
N MET A 182 -0.71 1.78 -20.32
CA MET A 182 -0.49 2.22 -21.70
C MET A 182 -0.35 1.08 -22.71
N ASN A 183 -0.36 -0.17 -22.27
CA ASN A 183 -0.19 -1.35 -23.13
C ASN A 183 -1.52 -1.96 -23.61
N GLY A 184 -2.55 -1.14 -23.79
CA GLY A 184 -3.83 -1.60 -24.33
C GLY A 184 -4.74 -2.29 -23.32
N ILE A 185 -4.49 -2.14 -22.03
CA ILE A 185 -5.41 -2.58 -20.99
C ILE A 185 -6.58 -1.60 -20.94
N ASP A 186 -7.76 -2.08 -21.24
CA ASP A 186 -9.00 -1.30 -21.25
C ASP A 186 -10.14 -2.08 -20.58
N LYS A 187 -11.35 -1.51 -20.60
CA LYS A 187 -12.56 -2.14 -20.01
C LYS A 187 -13.01 -3.42 -20.73
N THR A 188 -12.43 -3.78 -21.88
CA THR A 188 -12.68 -5.04 -22.58
C THR A 188 -11.67 -6.10 -22.20
N THR A 189 -10.58 -5.74 -21.57
CA THR A 189 -9.53 -6.64 -21.11
C THR A 189 -10.08 -7.57 -20.03
N ARG A 190 -9.93 -8.87 -20.23
CA ARG A 190 -10.32 -9.91 -19.26
C ARG A 190 -9.08 -10.47 -18.60
N MET A 191 -9.13 -10.57 -17.27
CA MET A 191 -8.12 -11.30 -16.52
C MET A 191 -8.51 -12.78 -16.51
N GLU A 192 -7.67 -13.64 -17.08
CA GLU A 192 -7.79 -15.09 -16.95
C GLU A 192 -6.76 -15.59 -15.95
N ARG A 193 -7.23 -16.39 -14.99
CA ARG A 193 -6.32 -17.07 -14.07
C ARG A 193 -5.69 -18.25 -14.79
N VAL A 194 -4.41 -18.15 -15.06
CA VAL A 194 -3.61 -19.26 -15.59
C VAL A 194 -2.94 -19.98 -14.43
N ASN A 195 -3.23 -21.27 -14.25
CA ASN A 195 -2.53 -22.06 -13.26
C ASN A 195 -1.08 -22.25 -13.72
N THR A 196 -0.17 -21.81 -12.89
CA THR A 196 1.27 -22.00 -13.13
C THR A 196 1.69 -23.42 -12.74
N TRP A 197 2.91 -23.82 -13.13
CA TRP A 197 3.43 -25.15 -12.76
C TRP A 197 3.52 -25.32 -11.22
N TYR A 198 3.82 -24.25 -10.48
CA TYR A 198 3.90 -24.31 -9.02
C TYR A 198 2.50 -24.35 -8.36
N ASP A 199 1.46 -23.74 -8.93
CA ASP A 199 0.08 -23.93 -8.47
C ASP A 199 -0.29 -25.41 -8.53
N ASN A 200 0.00 -26.06 -9.65
CA ASN A 200 -0.24 -27.50 -9.83
C ASN A 200 0.61 -28.35 -8.87
N ALA A 201 1.87 -27.97 -8.64
CA ALA A 201 2.73 -28.65 -7.67
C ALA A 201 2.21 -28.53 -6.23
N ILE A 202 1.73 -27.35 -5.84
CA ILE A 202 1.12 -27.12 -4.53
C ILE A 202 -0.15 -27.94 -4.37
N ILE A 203 -1.03 -27.96 -5.37
CA ILE A 203 -2.26 -28.77 -5.34
C ILE A 203 -1.93 -30.25 -5.20
N ALA A 204 -0.94 -30.74 -5.95
CA ALA A 204 -0.48 -32.12 -5.84
C ALA A 204 0.08 -32.44 -4.45
N ALA A 205 0.90 -31.56 -3.88
CA ALA A 205 1.46 -31.71 -2.53
C ALA A 205 0.35 -31.77 -1.46
N ILE A 206 -0.65 -30.90 -1.56
CA ILE A 206 -1.83 -30.91 -0.68
C ILE A 206 -2.59 -32.23 -0.79
N ALA A 207 -2.84 -32.71 -2.02
CA ALA A 207 -3.56 -33.95 -2.25
C ALA A 207 -2.80 -35.17 -1.67
N VAL A 208 -1.48 -35.24 -1.88
CA VAL A 208 -0.62 -36.30 -1.30
C VAL A 208 -0.63 -36.25 0.22
N SER A 209 -0.52 -35.07 0.80
CA SER A 209 -0.54 -34.90 2.26
C SER A 209 -1.88 -35.31 2.87
N ALA A 210 -2.98 -34.96 2.23
CA ALA A 210 -4.33 -35.36 2.64
C ALA A 210 -4.52 -36.87 2.56
N ALA A 211 -4.07 -37.50 1.47
CA ALA A 211 -4.11 -38.97 1.33
C ALA A 211 -3.28 -39.68 2.40
N ALA A 212 -2.06 -39.19 2.67
CA ALA A 212 -1.21 -39.73 3.73
C ALA A 212 -1.86 -39.61 5.12
N MET A 213 -2.51 -38.49 5.41
CA MET A 213 -3.27 -38.31 6.65
C MET A 213 -4.42 -39.32 6.76
N LEU A 214 -5.21 -39.51 5.71
CA LEU A 214 -6.32 -40.46 5.72
C LEU A 214 -5.83 -41.91 5.94
N ILE A 215 -4.73 -42.30 5.31
CA ILE A 215 -4.10 -43.60 5.50
C ILE A 215 -3.63 -43.76 6.95
N PHE A 216 -2.95 -42.76 7.48
CA PHE A 216 -2.48 -42.80 8.88
C PHE A 216 -3.63 -42.94 9.87
N PHE A 217 -4.71 -42.18 9.69
CA PHE A 217 -5.92 -42.28 10.51
C PHE A 217 -6.58 -43.66 10.38
N GLY A 218 -6.69 -44.17 9.16
CA GLY A 218 -7.25 -45.49 8.91
C GLY A 218 -6.44 -46.63 9.61
N VAL A 219 -5.12 -46.56 9.48
CA VAL A 219 -4.21 -47.50 10.18
C VAL A 219 -4.33 -47.40 11.69
N SER A 220 -4.34 -46.17 12.23
CA SER A 220 -4.47 -45.94 13.68
C SER A 220 -5.78 -46.51 14.23
N ILE A 221 -6.89 -46.30 13.56
CA ILE A 221 -8.19 -46.89 13.95
C ILE A 221 -8.17 -48.39 13.86
N ALA A 222 -7.59 -48.99 12.81
CA ALA A 222 -7.50 -50.43 12.66
C ALA A 222 -6.63 -51.06 13.77
N MET A 223 -5.51 -50.43 14.13
CA MET A 223 -4.64 -50.89 15.22
C MET A 223 -5.35 -50.83 16.57
N GLU A 224 -6.08 -49.76 16.86
CA GLU A 224 -6.86 -49.63 18.09
C GLU A 224 -7.97 -50.69 18.18
N ALA A 225 -8.67 -50.94 17.07
CA ALA A 225 -9.69 -51.96 17.02
C ALA A 225 -9.14 -53.38 17.19
N LYS A 226 -7.91 -53.64 16.69
CA LYS A 226 -7.22 -54.92 16.89
C LYS A 226 -6.80 -55.11 18.34
N GLY A 227 -6.19 -54.11 18.99
CA GLY A 227 -5.81 -54.17 20.41
C GLY A 227 -7.01 -54.46 21.32
N LYS A 228 -8.13 -53.79 21.12
CA LYS A 228 -9.37 -54.05 21.88
C LYS A 228 -9.91 -55.47 21.72
N LYS A 229 -9.68 -56.14 20.57
CA LYS A 229 -10.07 -57.53 20.36
C LYS A 229 -9.12 -58.51 21.05
N GLU A 230 -7.83 -58.23 21.09
CA GLU A 230 -6.84 -59.06 21.77
C GLU A 230 -7.07 -59.01 23.28
N ASP A 231 -7.26 -57.79 23.88
CA ASP A 231 -7.59 -57.61 25.28
C ASP A 231 -8.88 -58.34 25.72
N ALA A 232 -9.92 -58.35 24.84
CA ALA A 232 -11.17 -59.05 25.11
C ALA A 232 -11.05 -60.59 24.94
N GLY A 233 -10.04 -61.09 24.22
CA GLY A 233 -9.73 -62.51 24.08
C GLY A 233 -8.96 -63.07 25.26
N GLU A 234 -8.06 -62.31 25.88
CA GLU A 234 -7.30 -62.68 27.10
C GLU A 234 -8.14 -62.64 28.35
N ALA A 235 -9.27 -61.94 28.37
CA ALA A 235 -10.19 -61.84 29.54
C ALA A 235 -11.24 -62.95 29.60
N ARG A 236 -11.14 -63.98 28.75
CA ARG A 236 -12.00 -65.17 28.75
C ARG A 236 -11.17 -66.42 29.10
#